data_f04ac529e54c82a40f1748b5c7befedb
#
_entry.id   f04ac529e54c82a40f1748b5c7befedb
#
_cell.length_a   1.000
_cell.length_b   1.000
_cell.length_c   1.000
_cell.angle_alpha   90.00
_cell.angle_beta   90.00
_cell.angle_gamma   90.00
#
_symmetry.space_group_name_H-M   'P 1'
#
loop_
_entity.id
_entity.type
_entity.pdbx_description
1 polymer ?
#
loop_
_entity_poly.entity_id
_entity_poly.type
_entity_poly.pdbx_seq_one_letter_code
_entity_poly.pdbx_strand_id
1 'polypeptide(L)'
;MERMADSLTVRAELSVRRFDEILAMQFDEADNILGDHALAKGQNTCFVGPPGAGKTRIIMQMAIAGIIGREFVGMPMQGRDLKWLFMQVENSNRRLQTDLRYFRQWVNDEALWKKVVAQCVVHTLEHDGDGLVFLDNAVNKDFVGRTILREASDVVVWDSLQNYSVGDLNKDADMFKSLHEISMLTKRGNAQALPLVIHHALTGRAGAVKLLGMEKGSYSRNSKAITAWARSQINVAVASPNSYETIILACGKCSDGKEFEAFALKFDEDTHIYERNDEFDIEDWAKQVKSNKGINVKIPNTVISDACAGYKMSLNDLFVAVKAKVGASVAEATIYRSIERATKAKALRFDKKLKVYTCPNGEV
;
A
#
# COMPACT_ATOMS: atom_id res chain seq x y z
N MET A 1 -37.21 -25.14 -4.94
CA MET A 1 -37.21 -23.66 -4.90
C MET A 1 -37.51 -23.09 -3.49
N GLU A 2 -37.93 -23.88 -2.54
CA GLU A 2 -38.27 -23.39 -1.16
C GLU A 2 -37.12 -23.30 -0.16
N ARG A 3 -35.93 -23.84 -0.45
CA ARG A 3 -34.79 -23.80 0.48
C ARG A 3 -33.83 -22.57 0.32
N MET A 4 -34.09 -21.68 -0.62
CA MET A 4 -33.27 -20.45 -0.83
C MET A 4 -33.84 -19.21 -0.16
N ALA A 5 -35.02 -19.26 0.43
CA ALA A 5 -35.65 -18.08 1.07
C ALA A 5 -35.24 -17.87 2.52
N ASP A 6 -34.65 -18.86 3.20
CA ASP A 6 -34.42 -18.77 4.66
C ASP A 6 -33.07 -18.17 5.08
N SER A 7 -32.15 -17.84 4.16
CA SER A 7 -30.86 -17.26 4.53
C SER A 7 -30.82 -15.71 4.55
N LEU A 8 -31.91 -15.07 4.24
CA LEU A 8 -32.09 -13.62 4.26
C LEU A 8 -32.91 -13.12 5.47
N THR A 9 -32.95 -13.86 6.56
CA THR A 9 -33.47 -13.32 7.80
C THR A 9 -32.61 -12.15 8.23
N VAL A 10 -33.00 -10.95 7.80
CA VAL A 10 -32.59 -9.70 8.43
C VAL A 10 -32.77 -9.94 9.94
N ARG A 11 -31.72 -9.82 10.75
CA ARG A 11 -31.84 -9.87 12.20
C ARG A 11 -32.87 -8.81 12.57
N ALA A 12 -34.04 -9.23 12.96
CA ALA A 12 -35.14 -8.35 13.30
C ALA A 12 -34.87 -7.56 14.60
N GLU A 13 -33.82 -7.95 15.35
CA GLU A 13 -33.50 -7.38 16.66
C GLU A 13 -32.00 -7.08 16.78
N LEU A 14 -31.69 -6.02 17.53
CA LEU A 14 -30.31 -5.73 17.92
C LEU A 14 -29.81 -6.79 18.90
N SER A 15 -28.58 -7.25 18.71
CA SER A 15 -27.92 -8.11 19.68
C SER A 15 -27.48 -7.28 20.89
N VAL A 16 -28.13 -7.47 22.04
CA VAL A 16 -27.78 -6.85 23.33
C VAL A 16 -27.26 -7.92 24.29
N ARG A 17 -26.21 -7.56 25.02
CA ARG A 17 -25.60 -8.44 26.05
C ARG A 17 -25.35 -7.67 27.31
N ARG A 18 -25.40 -8.38 28.44
CA ARG A 18 -24.99 -7.83 29.76
C ARG A 18 -23.45 -7.87 29.87
N PHE A 19 -22.89 -7.12 30.78
CA PHE A 19 -21.43 -7.08 30.93
C PHE A 19 -20.86 -8.41 31.43
N ASP A 20 -21.55 -9.14 32.28
CA ASP A 20 -21.15 -10.49 32.67
C ASP A 20 -21.17 -11.50 31.56
N GLU A 21 -22.11 -11.40 30.61
CA GLU A 21 -22.16 -12.22 29.40
C GLU A 21 -20.95 -11.91 28.49
N ILE A 22 -20.57 -10.62 28.36
CA ILE A 22 -19.40 -10.22 27.60
C ILE A 22 -18.10 -10.71 28.27
N LEU A 23 -18.01 -10.61 29.61
CA LEU A 23 -16.86 -11.10 30.37
C LEU A 23 -16.68 -12.63 30.26
N ALA A 24 -17.79 -13.37 30.12
CA ALA A 24 -17.76 -14.82 29.93
C ALA A 24 -17.44 -15.29 28.53
N MET A 25 -17.37 -14.35 27.52
CA MET A 25 -17.03 -14.70 26.16
C MET A 25 -15.58 -15.16 26.05
N GLN A 26 -15.37 -16.21 25.27
CA GLN A 26 -14.05 -16.67 24.90
C GLN A 26 -13.80 -16.32 23.43
N PHE A 27 -12.61 -15.83 23.15
CA PHE A 27 -12.16 -15.52 21.80
C PHE A 27 -11.03 -16.48 21.44
N ASP A 28 -11.03 -16.94 20.19
CA ASP A 28 -9.95 -17.78 19.67
C ASP A 28 -8.75 -16.89 19.31
N GLU A 29 -7.56 -17.25 19.76
CA GLU A 29 -6.32 -16.57 19.35
C GLU A 29 -6.12 -16.60 17.83
N ALA A 30 -6.64 -17.63 17.16
CA ALA A 30 -6.65 -17.75 15.70
C ALA A 30 -7.54 -16.71 14.99
N ASP A 31 -8.36 -15.96 15.74
CA ASP A 31 -9.11 -14.82 15.18
C ASP A 31 -8.20 -13.61 14.94
N ASN A 32 -7.03 -13.56 15.58
CA ASN A 32 -5.98 -12.59 15.31
C ASN A 32 -5.12 -13.05 14.13
N ILE A 33 -5.23 -12.39 12.98
CA ILE A 33 -4.58 -12.82 11.73
C ILE A 33 -3.15 -12.28 11.63
N LEU A 34 -2.92 -11.01 11.97
CA LEU A 34 -1.63 -10.36 11.83
C LEU A 34 -1.30 -9.51 13.06
N GLY A 35 -0.10 -9.69 13.60
CA GLY A 35 0.43 -8.93 14.72
C GLY A 35 -0.48 -9.00 15.94
N ASP A 36 -0.64 -7.88 16.65
CA ASP A 36 -1.64 -7.74 17.71
C ASP A 36 -2.88 -7.01 17.15
N HIS A 37 -3.78 -7.77 16.48
CA HIS A 37 -5.03 -7.28 15.86
C HIS A 37 -4.83 -6.20 14.77
N ALA A 38 -3.67 -6.17 14.12
CA ALA A 38 -3.49 -5.37 12.91
C ALA A 38 -4.40 -5.88 11.77
N LEU A 39 -4.68 -7.18 11.76
CA LEU A 39 -5.77 -7.85 11.03
C LEU A 39 -6.42 -8.87 11.97
N ALA A 40 -7.73 -8.85 12.07
CA ALA A 40 -8.50 -9.84 12.85
C ALA A 40 -9.83 -10.18 12.18
N LYS A 41 -10.35 -11.39 12.40
CA LYS A 41 -11.63 -11.83 11.83
C LYS A 41 -12.77 -10.87 12.20
N GLY A 42 -13.65 -10.63 11.24
CA GLY A 42 -14.80 -9.72 11.41
C GLY A 42 -14.48 -8.24 11.47
N GLN A 43 -13.20 -7.86 11.53
CA GLN A 43 -12.73 -6.49 11.69
C GLN A 43 -12.70 -5.76 10.34
N ASN A 44 -13.29 -4.57 10.28
CA ASN A 44 -13.17 -3.70 9.11
C ASN A 44 -11.75 -3.15 9.02
N THR A 45 -11.03 -3.47 7.96
CA THR A 45 -9.64 -3.06 7.79
C THR A 45 -9.41 -2.29 6.50
N CYS A 46 -8.56 -1.26 6.58
CA CYS A 46 -8.16 -0.45 5.44
C CYS A 46 -6.64 -0.53 5.22
N PHE A 47 -6.24 -0.71 3.95
CA PHE A 47 -4.84 -0.70 3.51
C PHE A 47 -4.62 0.50 2.59
N VAL A 48 -3.96 1.53 3.09
CA VAL A 48 -3.92 2.86 2.47
C VAL A 48 -2.52 3.17 1.96
N GLY A 49 -2.39 3.56 0.69
CA GLY A 49 -1.09 3.93 0.13
C GLY A 49 -1.19 4.55 -1.27
N PRO A 50 -0.13 5.18 -1.76
CA PRO A 50 -0.14 5.79 -3.09
C PRO A 50 -0.32 4.75 -4.20
N PRO A 51 -0.80 5.16 -5.40
CA PRO A 51 -0.82 4.30 -6.57
C PRO A 51 0.59 3.76 -6.86
N GLY A 52 0.68 2.51 -7.33
CA GLY A 52 1.96 1.89 -7.68
C GLY A 52 2.82 1.40 -6.51
N ALA A 53 2.45 1.65 -5.24
CA ALA A 53 3.22 1.22 -4.07
C ALA A 53 3.17 -0.30 -3.77
N GLY A 54 2.70 -1.11 -4.69
CA GLY A 54 2.69 -2.57 -4.55
C GLY A 54 1.69 -3.14 -3.55
N LYS A 55 0.66 -2.39 -3.14
CA LYS A 55 -0.31 -2.79 -2.10
C LYS A 55 -0.91 -4.17 -2.33
N THR A 56 -1.41 -4.46 -3.52
CA THR A 56 -1.97 -5.77 -3.89
C THR A 56 -0.96 -6.89 -3.68
N ARG A 57 0.28 -6.70 -4.15
CA ARG A 57 1.36 -7.68 -3.99
C ARG A 57 1.72 -7.91 -2.53
N ILE A 58 1.80 -6.85 -1.73
CA ILE A 58 2.07 -6.93 -0.28
C ILE A 58 0.99 -7.77 0.40
N ILE A 59 -0.29 -7.55 0.07
CA ILE A 59 -1.40 -8.30 0.67
C ILE A 59 -1.40 -9.75 0.18
N MET A 60 -1.07 -10.02 -1.09
CA MET A 60 -0.90 -11.40 -1.59
C MET A 60 0.25 -12.12 -0.88
N GLN A 61 1.39 -11.47 -0.72
CA GLN A 61 2.52 -12.02 0.03
C GLN A 61 2.13 -12.30 1.50
N MET A 62 1.40 -11.40 2.14
CA MET A 62 0.87 -11.56 3.49
C MET A 62 -0.06 -12.78 3.58
N ALA A 63 -1.03 -12.91 2.66
CA ALA A 63 -1.94 -14.05 2.62
C ALA A 63 -1.18 -15.38 2.49
N ILE A 64 -0.23 -15.44 1.56
CA ILE A 64 0.59 -16.62 1.33
C ILE A 64 1.45 -16.94 2.57
N ALA A 65 2.08 -15.95 3.19
CA ALA A 65 2.86 -16.13 4.43
C ALA A 65 2.01 -16.79 5.53
N GLY A 66 0.80 -16.30 5.76
CA GLY A 66 -0.13 -16.88 6.74
C GLY A 66 -0.50 -18.33 6.41
N ILE A 67 -0.88 -18.63 5.17
CA ILE A 67 -1.27 -19.98 4.72
C ILE A 67 -0.13 -20.98 4.89
N ILE A 68 1.11 -20.59 4.59
CA ILE A 68 2.28 -21.49 4.74
C ILE A 68 2.87 -21.48 6.15
N GLY A 69 2.29 -20.70 7.08
CA GLY A 69 2.70 -20.62 8.47
C GLY A 69 4.04 -19.92 8.70
N ARG A 70 4.34 -18.91 7.87
CA ARG A 70 5.47 -18.01 8.04
C ARG A 70 5.00 -16.67 8.61
N GLU A 71 5.90 -15.97 9.26
CA GLU A 71 5.70 -14.56 9.61
C GLU A 71 5.63 -13.70 8.34
N PHE A 72 4.87 -12.63 8.41
CA PHE A 72 4.90 -11.60 7.38
C PHE A 72 5.91 -10.51 7.79
N VAL A 73 7.08 -10.50 7.17
CA VAL A 73 8.16 -9.51 7.35
C VAL A 73 8.48 -9.21 8.83
N GLY A 74 8.56 -10.27 9.65
CA GLY A 74 8.83 -10.19 11.08
C GLY A 74 7.61 -9.90 11.95
N MET A 75 6.40 -9.85 11.37
CA MET A 75 5.15 -9.80 12.14
C MET A 75 4.57 -11.21 12.29
N PRO A 76 4.16 -11.63 13.50
CA PRO A 76 3.47 -12.90 13.69
C PRO A 76 2.22 -12.99 12.83
N MET A 77 2.02 -14.11 12.16
CA MET A 77 0.82 -14.39 11.37
C MET A 77 0.16 -15.68 11.81
N GLN A 78 -1.15 -15.60 12.01
CA GLN A 78 -2.06 -16.72 12.02
C GLN A 78 -2.71 -16.85 10.63
N GLY A 79 -3.46 -17.92 10.37
CA GLY A 79 -4.25 -17.96 9.15
C GLY A 79 -3.92 -19.10 8.20
N ARG A 80 -3.36 -20.21 8.73
CA ARG A 80 -3.04 -21.40 7.93
C ARG A 80 -4.24 -21.98 7.18
N ASP A 81 -5.45 -21.77 7.70
CA ASP A 81 -6.69 -22.32 7.17
C ASP A 81 -7.63 -21.23 6.63
N LEU A 82 -7.19 -19.97 6.55
CA LEU A 82 -7.98 -18.88 6.04
C LEU A 82 -8.10 -18.92 4.52
N LYS A 83 -9.30 -18.68 4.04
CA LYS A 83 -9.60 -18.50 2.62
C LYS A 83 -9.62 -17.02 2.27
N TRP A 84 -8.94 -16.65 1.18
CA TRP A 84 -8.80 -15.30 0.68
C TRP A 84 -9.46 -15.14 -0.67
N LEU A 85 -10.33 -14.16 -0.81
CA LEU A 85 -10.89 -13.73 -2.09
C LEU A 85 -10.37 -12.33 -2.42
N PHE A 86 -9.65 -12.20 -3.52
CA PHE A 86 -9.16 -10.93 -4.04
C PHE A 86 -10.13 -10.41 -5.10
N MET A 87 -10.98 -9.46 -4.72
CA MET A 87 -11.82 -8.70 -5.64
C MET A 87 -10.97 -7.57 -6.21
N GLN A 88 -10.31 -7.81 -7.35
CA GLN A 88 -9.45 -6.85 -7.99
C GLN A 88 -9.85 -6.62 -9.44
N VAL A 89 -9.65 -5.40 -9.95
CA VAL A 89 -10.02 -4.96 -11.30
C VAL A 89 -8.94 -4.10 -11.96
N GLU A 90 -7.74 -4.02 -11.34
CA GLU A 90 -6.66 -3.17 -11.83
C GLU A 90 -5.53 -3.97 -12.49
N ASN A 91 -5.31 -5.21 -12.05
CA ASN A 91 -4.21 -6.02 -12.56
C ASN A 91 -4.67 -6.96 -13.67
N SER A 92 -3.99 -6.93 -14.80
CA SER A 92 -4.22 -7.88 -15.89
C SER A 92 -3.83 -9.31 -15.49
N ASN A 93 -4.41 -10.31 -16.16
CA ASN A 93 -4.07 -11.71 -15.96
C ASN A 93 -2.58 -11.99 -16.17
N ARG A 94 -1.94 -11.30 -17.11
CA ARG A 94 -0.48 -11.39 -17.35
C ARG A 94 0.32 -10.94 -16.14
N ARG A 95 -0.10 -9.83 -15.50
CA ARG A 95 0.56 -9.31 -14.29
C ARG A 95 0.41 -10.27 -13.13
N LEU A 96 -0.82 -10.74 -12.88
CA LEU A 96 -1.11 -11.73 -11.84
C LEU A 96 -0.31 -13.01 -12.05
N GLN A 97 -0.25 -13.54 -13.28
CA GLN A 97 0.55 -14.72 -13.61
C GLN A 97 2.03 -14.52 -13.26
N THR A 98 2.57 -13.34 -13.58
CA THR A 98 3.98 -13.01 -13.25
C THR A 98 4.20 -13.04 -11.75
N ASP A 99 3.38 -12.33 -10.98
CA ASP A 99 3.50 -12.26 -9.52
C ASP A 99 3.35 -13.66 -8.89
N LEU A 100 2.38 -14.47 -9.35
CA LEU A 100 2.15 -15.83 -8.85
C LEU A 100 3.31 -16.79 -9.14
N ARG A 101 4.02 -16.62 -10.27
CA ARG A 101 5.24 -17.42 -10.56
C ARG A 101 6.34 -17.14 -9.52
N TYR A 102 6.56 -15.88 -9.17
CA TYR A 102 7.53 -15.51 -8.15
C TYR A 102 7.11 -15.98 -6.76
N PHE A 103 5.84 -15.84 -6.40
CA PHE A 103 5.34 -16.40 -5.13
C PHE A 103 5.49 -17.91 -5.04
N ARG A 104 5.24 -18.65 -6.13
CA ARG A 104 5.48 -20.10 -6.16
C ARG A 104 6.94 -20.44 -5.94
N GLN A 105 7.87 -19.70 -6.55
CA GLN A 105 9.31 -19.87 -6.33
C GLN A 105 9.69 -19.53 -4.87
N TRP A 106 9.12 -18.48 -4.31
CA TRP A 106 9.34 -18.10 -2.92
C TRP A 106 8.84 -19.14 -1.92
N VAL A 107 7.67 -19.74 -2.15
CA VAL A 107 7.13 -20.83 -1.33
C VAL A 107 8.03 -22.05 -1.41
N ASN A 108 8.52 -22.40 -2.61
CA ASN A 108 9.48 -23.48 -2.91
C ASN A 108 9.13 -24.83 -2.27
N ASP A 109 7.83 -25.13 -2.11
CA ASP A 109 7.29 -26.39 -1.59
C ASP A 109 5.96 -26.67 -2.29
N GLU A 110 5.86 -27.80 -2.98
CA GLU A 110 4.69 -28.12 -3.80
C GLU A 110 3.44 -28.42 -2.95
N ALA A 111 3.59 -29.00 -1.76
CA ALA A 111 2.47 -29.29 -0.88
C ALA A 111 1.90 -27.98 -0.28
N LEU A 112 2.77 -27.08 0.15
CA LEU A 112 2.39 -25.75 0.62
C LEU A 112 1.78 -24.93 -0.52
N TRP A 113 2.34 -25.00 -1.72
CA TRP A 113 1.77 -24.28 -2.87
C TRP A 113 0.37 -24.78 -3.23
N LYS A 114 0.12 -26.09 -3.20
CA LYS A 114 -1.24 -26.64 -3.38
C LYS A 114 -2.21 -26.10 -2.34
N LYS A 115 -1.76 -25.93 -1.09
CA LYS A 115 -2.57 -25.30 -0.04
C LYS A 115 -2.90 -23.84 -0.37
N VAL A 116 -1.91 -23.05 -0.82
CA VAL A 116 -2.12 -21.66 -1.26
C VAL A 116 -3.15 -21.60 -2.38
N VAL A 117 -3.03 -22.44 -3.41
CA VAL A 117 -3.97 -22.50 -4.54
C VAL A 117 -5.40 -22.85 -4.09
N ALA A 118 -5.53 -23.72 -3.10
CA ALA A 118 -6.84 -24.12 -2.57
C ALA A 118 -7.52 -23.03 -1.71
N GLN A 119 -6.73 -22.09 -1.16
CA GLN A 119 -7.21 -21.08 -0.22
C GLN A 119 -7.24 -19.64 -0.79
N CYS A 120 -6.65 -19.40 -1.96
CA CYS A 120 -6.65 -18.10 -2.60
C CYS A 120 -7.41 -18.11 -3.91
N VAL A 121 -8.41 -17.23 -4.01
CA VAL A 121 -9.18 -17.01 -5.24
C VAL A 121 -9.06 -15.54 -5.63
N VAL A 122 -8.94 -15.28 -6.92
CA VAL A 122 -8.81 -13.93 -7.45
C VAL A 122 -9.84 -13.69 -8.57
N HIS A 123 -10.57 -12.59 -8.49
CA HIS A 123 -11.37 -12.09 -9.59
C HIS A 123 -10.45 -11.60 -10.71
N THR A 124 -10.68 -12.09 -11.92
CA THR A 124 -9.88 -11.77 -13.11
C THR A 124 -10.72 -11.01 -14.13
N LEU A 125 -10.04 -10.16 -14.88
CA LEU A 125 -10.65 -9.45 -16.02
C LEU A 125 -10.54 -10.33 -17.25
N GLU A 126 -11.67 -10.81 -17.76
CA GLU A 126 -11.74 -11.66 -18.96
C GLU A 126 -11.95 -10.83 -20.23
N HIS A 127 -12.62 -9.67 -20.11
CA HIS A 127 -12.95 -8.79 -21.23
C HIS A 127 -12.63 -7.32 -20.92
N ASP A 128 -12.34 -6.55 -21.96
CA ASP A 128 -12.27 -5.09 -21.86
C ASP A 128 -13.62 -4.54 -21.39
N GLY A 129 -13.66 -3.86 -20.25
CA GLY A 129 -14.87 -3.34 -19.62
C GLY A 129 -15.32 -4.04 -18.35
N ASP A 130 -14.74 -5.19 -18.01
CA ASP A 130 -15.01 -5.86 -16.72
C ASP A 130 -14.43 -5.11 -15.52
N GLY A 131 -13.70 -3.99 -15.79
CA GLY A 131 -12.87 -3.30 -14.81
C GLY A 131 -13.60 -2.53 -13.71
N LEU A 132 -14.86 -2.12 -13.93
CA LEU A 132 -15.58 -1.30 -12.95
C LEU A 132 -16.84 -2.00 -12.48
N VAL A 133 -16.87 -2.37 -11.21
CA VAL A 133 -17.98 -3.10 -10.59
C VAL A 133 -18.64 -2.21 -9.53
N PHE A 134 -19.26 -1.11 -9.98
CA PHE A 134 -19.96 -0.21 -9.08
C PHE A 134 -21.13 -0.87 -8.36
N LEU A 135 -21.15 -0.78 -7.04
CA LEU A 135 -22.15 -1.44 -6.18
C LEU A 135 -23.48 -0.69 -6.09
N ASP A 136 -23.62 0.48 -6.72
CA ASP A 136 -24.91 1.14 -6.94
C ASP A 136 -25.72 0.50 -8.05
N ASN A 137 -25.09 -0.27 -8.95
CA ASN A 137 -25.75 -1.10 -9.93
C ASN A 137 -26.22 -2.40 -9.27
N ALA A 138 -27.54 -2.63 -9.27
CA ALA A 138 -28.14 -3.81 -8.63
C ALA A 138 -27.66 -5.14 -9.23
N VAL A 139 -27.37 -5.19 -10.53
CA VAL A 139 -26.87 -6.39 -11.23
C VAL A 139 -25.46 -6.70 -10.77
N ASN A 140 -24.56 -5.70 -10.75
CA ASN A 140 -23.20 -5.87 -10.24
C ASN A 140 -23.19 -6.31 -8.79
N LYS A 141 -24.01 -5.68 -7.95
CA LYS A 141 -24.15 -6.01 -6.54
C LYS A 141 -24.59 -7.46 -6.33
N ASP A 142 -25.51 -7.95 -7.16
CA ASP A 142 -25.98 -9.33 -7.12
C ASP A 142 -24.87 -10.31 -7.57
N PHE A 143 -24.15 -10.03 -8.65
CA PHE A 143 -23.02 -10.86 -9.09
C PHE A 143 -21.92 -10.96 -8.03
N VAL A 144 -21.51 -9.83 -7.48
CA VAL A 144 -20.51 -9.77 -6.40
C VAL A 144 -21.01 -10.56 -5.18
N GLY A 145 -22.27 -10.33 -4.78
CA GLY A 145 -22.87 -11.01 -3.63
C GLY A 145 -22.93 -12.53 -3.79
N ARG A 146 -23.28 -13.02 -4.98
CA ARG A 146 -23.28 -14.47 -5.28
C ARG A 146 -21.87 -15.05 -5.30
N THR A 147 -20.90 -14.31 -5.83
CA THR A 147 -19.49 -14.75 -5.83
C THR A 147 -18.99 -14.89 -4.40
N ILE A 148 -19.17 -13.86 -3.56
CA ILE A 148 -18.73 -13.91 -2.15
C ILE A 148 -19.44 -15.03 -1.37
N LEU A 149 -20.73 -15.22 -1.60
CA LEU A 149 -21.50 -16.31 -0.97
C LEU A 149 -20.95 -17.69 -1.37
N ARG A 150 -20.63 -17.88 -2.65
CA ARG A 150 -20.08 -19.15 -3.18
C ARG A 150 -18.70 -19.45 -2.61
N GLU A 151 -17.82 -18.46 -2.60
CA GLU A 151 -16.44 -18.64 -2.13
C GLU A 151 -16.36 -18.76 -0.61
N ALA A 152 -17.28 -18.15 0.14
CA ALA A 152 -17.37 -18.19 1.61
C ALA A 152 -16.01 -17.93 2.28
N SER A 153 -15.29 -16.90 1.80
CA SER A 153 -13.93 -16.59 2.22
C SER A 153 -13.88 -15.90 3.58
N ASP A 154 -12.78 -16.09 4.32
CA ASP A 154 -12.53 -15.45 5.62
C ASP A 154 -12.04 -14.02 5.46
N VAL A 155 -11.32 -13.73 4.39
CA VAL A 155 -10.84 -12.40 4.03
C VAL A 155 -11.26 -12.07 2.61
N VAL A 156 -11.93 -10.93 2.43
CA VAL A 156 -12.28 -10.39 1.12
C VAL A 156 -11.51 -9.08 0.91
N VAL A 157 -10.57 -9.11 -0.02
CA VAL A 157 -9.74 -7.96 -0.39
C VAL A 157 -10.45 -7.18 -1.50
N TRP A 158 -10.74 -5.91 -1.27
CA TRP A 158 -11.40 -5.00 -2.22
C TRP A 158 -10.38 -4.05 -2.83
N ASP A 159 -9.92 -4.31 -4.04
CA ASP A 159 -8.82 -3.59 -4.69
C ASP A 159 -9.27 -2.94 -6.02
N SER A 160 -9.47 -1.65 -6.02
CA SER A 160 -9.48 -0.69 -4.91
C SER A 160 -10.91 -0.23 -4.61
N LEU A 161 -11.10 0.44 -3.46
CA LEU A 161 -12.41 1.01 -3.06
C LEU A 161 -13.09 1.79 -4.19
N GLN A 162 -12.33 2.54 -4.97
CA GLN A 162 -12.85 3.36 -6.06
C GLN A 162 -13.62 2.55 -7.10
N ASN A 163 -13.23 1.29 -7.34
CA ASN A 163 -13.82 0.42 -8.35
C ASN A 163 -15.14 -0.20 -7.89
N TYR A 164 -15.42 -0.17 -6.60
CA TYR A 164 -16.62 -0.73 -5.95
C TYR A 164 -17.46 0.32 -5.25
N SER A 165 -17.21 1.59 -5.53
CA SER A 165 -17.88 2.70 -4.83
C SER A 165 -19.34 2.86 -5.22
N VAL A 166 -20.07 3.57 -4.36
CA VAL A 166 -21.41 4.06 -4.58
C VAL A 166 -21.35 5.58 -4.53
N GLY A 167 -21.58 6.25 -5.65
CA GLY A 167 -21.58 7.70 -5.73
C GLY A 167 -20.17 8.34 -5.65
N ASP A 168 -20.09 9.54 -5.07
CA ASP A 168 -18.87 10.35 -5.01
C ASP A 168 -18.12 10.15 -3.68
N LEU A 169 -16.98 9.49 -3.72
CA LEU A 169 -16.15 9.21 -2.55
C LEU A 169 -15.59 10.45 -1.82
N ASN A 170 -15.71 11.65 -2.40
CA ASN A 170 -15.38 12.89 -1.71
C ASN A 170 -16.46 13.33 -0.72
N LYS A 171 -17.66 12.75 -0.82
CA LYS A 171 -18.77 13.01 0.09
C LYS A 171 -18.80 11.94 1.18
N ASP A 172 -18.82 12.36 2.43
CA ASP A 172 -18.87 11.45 3.58
C ASP A 172 -20.03 10.45 3.51
N ALA A 173 -21.21 10.90 3.09
CA ALA A 173 -22.39 10.04 2.98
C ALA A 173 -22.21 8.92 1.95
N ASP A 174 -21.67 9.23 0.77
CA ASP A 174 -21.45 8.24 -0.30
C ASP A 174 -20.30 7.29 0.09
N MET A 175 -19.27 7.81 0.76
CA MET A 175 -18.18 7.00 1.30
C MET A 175 -18.71 5.99 2.35
N PHE A 176 -19.50 6.43 3.32
CA PHE A 176 -20.12 5.54 4.31
C PHE A 176 -21.03 4.51 3.66
N LYS A 177 -21.82 4.89 2.66
CA LYS A 177 -22.68 3.96 1.93
C LYS A 177 -21.85 2.90 1.21
N SER A 178 -20.76 3.27 0.54
CA SER A 178 -19.85 2.34 -0.13
C SER A 178 -19.23 1.34 0.85
N LEU A 179 -18.69 1.83 1.97
CA LEU A 179 -18.07 1.00 2.99
C LEU A 179 -19.06 0.08 3.71
N HIS A 180 -20.30 0.55 3.92
CA HIS A 180 -21.38 -0.27 4.46
C HIS A 180 -21.76 -1.40 3.52
N GLU A 181 -21.95 -1.12 2.22
CA GLU A 181 -22.25 -2.15 1.21
C GLU A 181 -21.13 -3.20 1.11
N ILE A 182 -19.88 -2.78 1.12
CA ILE A 182 -18.71 -3.67 1.16
C ILE A 182 -18.78 -4.58 2.39
N SER A 183 -19.03 -4.02 3.59
CA SER A 183 -19.14 -4.81 4.82
C SER A 183 -20.27 -5.82 4.76
N MET A 184 -21.43 -5.41 4.27
CA MET A 184 -22.61 -6.28 4.15
C MET A 184 -22.39 -7.41 3.14
N LEU A 185 -21.80 -7.11 1.99
CA LEU A 185 -21.47 -8.12 0.98
C LEU A 185 -20.44 -9.11 1.48
N THR A 186 -19.34 -8.60 2.09
CA THR A 186 -18.28 -9.44 2.65
C THR A 186 -18.83 -10.51 3.59
N LYS A 187 -19.77 -10.14 4.46
CA LYS A 187 -20.34 -11.04 5.48
C LYS A 187 -21.42 -12.00 4.97
N ARG A 188 -21.79 -11.94 3.71
CA ARG A 188 -22.80 -12.87 3.15
C ARG A 188 -22.35 -14.32 3.13
N GLY A 189 -21.07 -14.57 2.80
CA GLY A 189 -20.52 -15.92 2.73
C GLY A 189 -20.04 -16.45 4.07
N ASN A 190 -19.53 -15.55 4.92
CA ASN A 190 -19.02 -15.84 6.25
C ASN A 190 -19.26 -14.62 7.14
N ALA A 191 -20.05 -14.78 8.21
CA ALA A 191 -20.42 -13.70 9.12
C ALA A 191 -19.20 -13.07 9.84
N GLN A 192 -18.11 -13.82 9.97
CA GLN A 192 -16.84 -13.37 10.56
C GLN A 192 -15.82 -12.96 9.50
N ALA A 193 -16.21 -12.87 8.22
CA ALA A 193 -15.30 -12.43 7.18
C ALA A 193 -14.82 -11.01 7.43
N LEU A 194 -13.52 -10.80 7.15
CA LEU A 194 -12.83 -9.52 7.23
C LEU A 194 -12.89 -8.81 5.87
N PRO A 195 -13.53 -7.63 5.76
CA PRO A 195 -13.36 -6.76 4.60
C PRO A 195 -12.02 -6.02 4.70
N LEU A 196 -11.09 -6.31 3.79
CA LEU A 196 -9.82 -5.61 3.64
C LEU A 196 -9.90 -4.69 2.43
N VAL A 197 -10.08 -3.40 2.69
CA VAL A 197 -10.28 -2.40 1.64
C VAL A 197 -8.95 -1.72 1.30
N ILE A 198 -8.53 -1.82 0.05
CA ILE A 198 -7.40 -1.04 -0.47
C ILE A 198 -7.91 0.33 -0.90
N HIS A 199 -7.24 1.38 -0.43
CA HIS A 199 -7.56 2.76 -0.79
C HIS A 199 -6.32 3.60 -1.05
N HIS A 200 -6.53 4.69 -1.79
CA HIS A 200 -5.45 5.60 -2.13
C HIS A 200 -5.16 6.58 -0.99
N ALA A 201 -3.89 6.82 -0.74
CA ALA A 201 -3.40 7.82 0.18
C ALA A 201 -3.44 9.22 -0.43
N LEU A 202 -3.35 10.24 0.42
CA LEU A 202 -2.96 11.58 0.02
C LEU A 202 -1.59 11.51 -0.67
N THR A 203 -1.47 12.14 -1.83
CA THR A 203 -0.22 12.13 -2.60
C THR A 203 0.74 13.24 -2.19
N GLY A 204 2.01 13.05 -2.53
CA GLY A 204 3.05 14.02 -2.28
C GLY A 204 3.40 14.19 -0.80
N ARG A 205 4.02 15.32 -0.48
CA ARG A 205 4.50 15.59 0.87
C ARG A 205 3.40 15.63 1.93
N ALA A 206 2.23 16.16 1.58
CA ALA A 206 1.09 16.22 2.50
C ALA A 206 0.67 14.83 3.00
N GLY A 207 0.75 13.81 2.15
CA GLY A 207 0.56 12.42 2.53
C GLY A 207 1.71 11.90 3.39
N ALA A 208 2.96 12.05 2.93
CA ALA A 208 4.13 11.51 3.62
C ALA A 208 4.27 12.03 5.06
N VAL A 209 3.95 13.32 5.30
CA VAL A 209 3.95 13.91 6.66
C VAL A 209 2.93 13.24 7.58
N LYS A 210 1.80 12.78 7.05
CA LYS A 210 0.72 12.14 7.81
C LYS A 210 0.94 10.65 8.08
N LEU A 211 1.96 10.04 7.46
CA LEU A 211 2.21 8.61 7.65
C LEU A 211 2.40 8.24 9.12
N LEU A 212 3.15 9.08 9.83
CA LEU A 212 3.53 8.89 11.23
C LEU A 212 2.99 10.03 12.12
N GLY A 213 2.77 9.73 13.39
CA GLY A 213 2.36 10.71 14.39
C GLY A 213 0.84 10.83 14.54
N MET A 214 0.36 11.97 15.04
CA MET A 214 -1.03 12.15 15.48
C MET A 214 -2.07 12.11 14.35
N GLU A 215 -1.66 12.44 13.11
CA GLU A 215 -2.57 12.47 11.95
C GLU A 215 -2.56 11.20 11.10
N LYS A 216 -1.90 10.13 11.55
CA LYS A 216 -1.73 8.89 10.78
C LYS A 216 -3.05 8.22 10.37
N GLY A 217 -4.11 8.37 11.15
CA GLY A 217 -5.45 7.93 10.78
C GLY A 217 -6.06 8.71 9.61
N SER A 218 -5.63 9.95 9.37
CA SER A 218 -6.09 10.80 8.27
C SER A 218 -5.18 10.71 7.02
N TYR A 219 -4.44 9.62 6.87
CA TYR A 219 -3.55 9.38 5.74
C TYR A 219 -4.30 9.10 4.44
N SER A 220 -5.51 8.55 4.52
CA SER A 220 -6.35 8.24 3.37
C SER A 220 -6.76 9.51 2.60
N ARG A 221 -6.89 9.35 1.29
CA ARG A 221 -7.47 10.38 0.41
C ARG A 221 -8.99 10.47 0.62
N ASN A 222 -9.59 11.60 0.25
CA ASN A 222 -11.02 11.87 0.27
C ASN A 222 -11.59 12.03 1.70
N SER A 223 -12.58 11.23 2.07
CA SER A 223 -13.38 11.39 3.26
C SER A 223 -12.75 10.80 4.53
N LYS A 224 -12.97 11.44 5.68
CA LYS A 224 -12.64 10.90 7.01
C LYS A 224 -13.50 9.69 7.41
N ALA A 225 -14.57 9.43 6.68
CA ALA A 225 -15.48 8.30 6.91
C ALA A 225 -14.76 6.96 6.92
N ILE A 226 -13.70 6.80 6.09
CA ILE A 226 -12.92 5.57 6.03
C ILE A 226 -12.22 5.27 7.37
N THR A 227 -11.63 6.29 8.01
CA THR A 227 -10.99 6.13 9.32
C THR A 227 -12.00 5.83 10.43
N ALA A 228 -13.22 6.40 10.33
CA ALA A 228 -14.29 6.11 11.27
C ALA A 228 -14.82 4.68 11.12
N TRP A 229 -14.95 4.20 9.88
CA TRP A 229 -15.40 2.84 9.56
C TRP A 229 -14.38 1.77 9.93
N ALA A 230 -13.08 2.01 9.68
CA ALA A 230 -12.03 1.05 9.93
C ALA A 230 -11.78 0.86 11.43
N ARG A 231 -11.63 -0.40 11.87
CA ARG A 231 -11.09 -0.77 13.19
C ARG A 231 -9.58 -0.84 13.15
N SER A 232 -9.02 -1.22 11.98
CA SER A 232 -7.60 -1.22 11.72
C SER A 232 -7.29 -0.50 10.40
N GLN A 233 -6.19 0.24 10.37
CA GLN A 233 -5.68 0.89 9.17
C GLN A 233 -4.17 0.69 9.09
N ILE A 234 -3.72 0.11 7.99
CA ILE A 234 -2.30 -0.04 7.65
C ILE A 234 -1.96 0.97 6.56
N ASN A 235 -1.01 1.82 6.84
CA ASN A 235 -0.55 2.85 5.92
C ASN A 235 0.73 2.40 5.20
N VAL A 236 0.78 2.66 3.91
CA VAL A 236 1.95 2.40 3.06
C VAL A 236 2.43 3.71 2.46
N ALA A 237 3.71 4.01 2.55
CA ALA A 237 4.33 5.12 1.85
C ALA A 237 5.54 4.65 1.06
N VAL A 238 5.87 5.36 0.00
CA VAL A 238 7.16 5.19 -0.69
C VAL A 238 8.21 6.05 0.02
N ALA A 239 9.39 5.49 0.25
CA ALA A 239 10.47 6.22 0.92
C ALA A 239 10.99 7.38 0.06
N SER A 240 10.96 7.23 -1.26
CA SER A 240 11.37 8.26 -2.22
C SER A 240 10.30 8.47 -3.30
N PRO A 241 10.01 9.70 -3.72
CA PRO A 241 9.03 9.98 -4.78
C PRO A 241 9.35 9.30 -6.12
N ASN A 242 10.60 8.94 -6.35
CA ASN A 242 11.10 8.45 -7.63
C ASN A 242 11.52 6.98 -7.58
N SER A 243 11.30 6.28 -6.48
CA SER A 243 11.64 4.87 -6.32
C SER A 243 10.63 4.16 -5.45
N TYR A 244 10.16 3.03 -5.94
CA TYR A 244 9.28 2.11 -5.20
C TYR A 244 10.05 0.94 -4.57
N GLU A 245 11.37 0.98 -4.64
CA GLU A 245 12.25 -0.05 -4.07
C GLU A 245 12.09 -0.16 -2.55
N THR A 246 12.01 0.99 -1.88
CA THR A 246 11.79 1.02 -0.43
C THR A 246 10.45 1.64 -0.11
N ILE A 247 9.64 0.90 0.63
CA ILE A 247 8.34 1.34 1.12
C ILE A 247 8.30 1.26 2.65
N ILE A 248 7.45 2.07 3.26
CA ILE A 248 7.29 2.12 4.72
C ILE A 248 5.88 1.67 5.06
N LEU A 249 5.76 0.68 5.93
CA LEU A 249 4.51 0.28 6.56
C LEU A 249 4.40 0.93 7.93
N ALA A 250 3.24 1.50 8.21
CA ALA A 250 2.94 2.11 9.50
C ALA A 250 1.51 1.78 9.96
N CYS A 251 1.31 1.65 11.26
CA CYS A 251 -0.01 1.52 11.83
C CYS A 251 -0.72 2.88 11.79
N GLY A 252 -1.77 3.00 10.96
CA GLY A 252 -2.63 4.17 10.91
C GLY A 252 -3.68 4.18 12.03
N LYS A 253 -4.19 2.99 12.40
CA LYS A 253 -5.15 2.76 13.46
C LYS A 253 -5.12 1.28 13.87
N CYS A 254 -5.22 1.01 15.16
CA CYS A 254 -5.49 -0.31 15.71
C CYS A 254 -6.40 -0.13 16.93
N SER A 255 -7.69 -0.51 16.80
CA SER A 255 -8.68 -0.27 17.87
C SER A 255 -8.76 -1.41 18.86
N ASP A 256 -8.35 -2.60 18.47
CA ASP A 256 -8.59 -3.83 19.22
C ASP A 256 -7.29 -4.43 19.80
N GLY A 257 -6.12 -3.85 19.44
CA GLY A 257 -4.81 -4.30 19.90
C GLY A 257 -3.76 -3.19 19.93
N LYS A 258 -2.51 -3.58 20.14
CA LYS A 258 -1.38 -2.67 20.17
C LYS A 258 -0.96 -2.27 18.75
N GLU A 259 -0.73 -0.99 18.58
CA GLU A 259 -0.17 -0.48 17.33
C GLU A 259 1.26 -1.04 17.11
N PHE A 260 1.53 -1.54 15.90
CA PHE A 260 2.88 -1.94 15.53
C PHE A 260 3.73 -0.71 15.17
N GLU A 261 5.02 -0.79 15.43
CA GLU A 261 5.99 0.23 15.06
C GLU A 261 6.18 0.26 13.54
N ALA A 262 6.35 1.46 12.99
CA ALA A 262 6.58 1.59 11.56
C ALA A 262 7.93 0.95 11.18
N PHE A 263 7.95 0.29 10.05
CA PHE A 263 9.16 -0.36 9.50
C PHE A 263 9.22 -0.20 7.98
N ALA A 264 10.43 -0.31 7.44
CA ALA A 264 10.64 -0.28 6.00
C ALA A 264 10.66 -1.69 5.41
N LEU A 265 10.23 -1.78 4.16
CA LEU A 265 10.38 -2.95 3.31
C LEU A 265 11.21 -2.59 2.09
N LYS A 266 12.07 -3.49 1.68
CA LYS A 266 12.77 -3.44 0.41
C LYS A 266 12.11 -4.42 -0.56
N PHE A 267 11.84 -3.96 -1.78
CA PHE A 267 11.42 -4.82 -2.87
C PHE A 267 12.65 -5.41 -3.53
N ASP A 268 12.71 -6.73 -3.60
CA ASP A 268 13.74 -7.44 -4.33
C ASP A 268 13.26 -7.66 -5.77
N GLU A 269 13.97 -7.10 -6.74
CA GLU A 269 13.62 -7.18 -8.17
C GLU A 269 13.83 -8.58 -8.76
N ASP A 270 14.72 -9.38 -8.20
CA ASP A 270 15.02 -10.72 -8.68
C ASP A 270 13.98 -11.74 -8.20
N THR A 271 13.57 -11.64 -6.94
CA THR A 271 12.58 -12.54 -6.33
C THR A 271 11.16 -12.00 -6.34
N HIS A 272 10.97 -10.70 -6.62
CA HIS A 272 9.70 -9.99 -6.54
C HIS A 272 9.01 -10.07 -5.17
N ILE A 273 9.78 -10.25 -4.10
CA ILE A 273 9.31 -10.35 -2.72
C ILE A 273 9.69 -9.08 -1.96
N TYR A 274 8.84 -8.69 -1.03
CA TYR A 274 9.16 -7.64 -0.07
C TYR A 274 9.83 -8.26 1.16
N GLU A 275 10.97 -7.71 1.54
CA GLU A 275 11.70 -8.08 2.73
C GLU A 275 11.80 -6.92 3.69
N ARG A 276 11.93 -7.20 4.99
CA ARG A 276 12.13 -6.16 5.99
C ARG A 276 13.50 -5.50 5.80
N ASN A 277 13.51 -4.18 5.83
CA ASN A 277 14.72 -3.39 5.71
C ASN A 277 15.01 -2.66 7.03
N ASP A 278 15.70 -3.34 7.94
CA ASP A 278 16.05 -2.80 9.25
C ASP A 278 17.19 -1.76 9.19
N GLU A 279 17.89 -1.63 8.06
CA GLU A 279 18.93 -0.62 7.85
C GLU A 279 18.35 0.76 7.51
N PHE A 280 17.05 0.82 7.17
CA PHE A 280 16.40 2.07 6.79
C PHE A 280 16.01 2.89 8.02
N ASP A 281 16.60 4.09 8.16
CA ASP A 281 16.30 5.01 9.26
C ASP A 281 14.98 5.76 9.02
N ILE A 282 13.91 5.24 9.62
CA ILE A 282 12.56 5.85 9.54
C ILE A 282 12.49 7.20 10.26
N GLU A 283 13.23 7.38 11.36
CA GLU A 283 13.21 8.63 12.10
C GLU A 283 13.88 9.76 11.31
N ASP A 284 15.02 9.48 10.70
CA ASP A 284 15.68 10.44 9.83
C ASP A 284 14.82 10.76 8.60
N TRP A 285 14.24 9.75 7.96
CA TRP A 285 13.30 9.95 6.88
C TRP A 285 12.12 10.84 7.29
N ALA A 286 11.52 10.59 8.46
CA ALA A 286 10.39 11.37 8.96
C ALA A 286 10.79 12.84 9.25
N LYS A 287 12.01 13.07 9.76
CA LYS A 287 12.58 14.41 9.94
C LYS A 287 12.77 15.13 8.61
N GLN A 288 13.27 14.43 7.58
CA GLN A 288 13.45 14.98 6.24
C GLN A 288 12.11 15.33 5.58
N VAL A 289 11.09 14.49 5.71
CA VAL A 289 9.74 14.74 5.18
C VAL A 289 9.08 15.93 5.87
N LYS A 290 9.22 16.07 7.20
CA LYS A 290 8.65 17.17 7.99
C LYS A 290 9.40 18.48 7.75
N SER A 291 10.72 18.45 7.64
CA SER A 291 11.51 19.63 7.33
C SER A 291 11.16 20.14 5.94
N ASN A 292 10.93 21.45 5.75
CA ASN A 292 10.65 22.06 4.44
C ASN A 292 11.77 21.92 3.40
N LYS A 293 12.87 21.29 3.78
CA LYS A 293 13.91 20.79 2.89
C LYS A 293 13.29 19.57 2.20
N GLY A 294 12.79 19.72 0.97
CA GLY A 294 12.34 18.58 0.16
C GLY A 294 13.33 17.42 0.32
N ILE A 295 12.91 16.18 0.07
CA ILE A 295 13.83 15.04 -0.04
C ILE A 295 14.77 15.42 -1.18
N ASN A 296 15.77 16.22 -0.84
CA ASN A 296 16.81 16.61 -1.75
C ASN A 296 17.70 15.37 -1.83
N VAL A 297 17.57 14.62 -2.91
CA VAL A 297 18.72 13.90 -3.42
C VAL A 297 19.80 14.97 -3.55
N LYS A 298 20.63 15.11 -2.50
CA LYS A 298 21.74 16.05 -2.51
C LYS A 298 22.75 15.46 -3.48
N ILE A 299 22.70 15.92 -4.74
CA ILE A 299 23.81 15.63 -5.64
C ILE A 299 25.04 16.30 -4.99
N PRO A 300 26.04 15.53 -4.56
CA PRO A 300 27.21 16.10 -3.91
C PRO A 300 27.86 17.14 -4.84
N ASN A 301 28.39 18.23 -4.27
CA ASN A 301 29.10 19.23 -5.08
C ASN A 301 30.28 18.62 -5.83
N THR A 302 30.89 17.55 -5.30
CA THR A 302 31.94 16.77 -5.96
C THR A 302 31.46 16.15 -7.28
N VAL A 303 30.28 15.56 -7.33
CA VAL A 303 29.71 14.98 -8.56
C VAL A 303 29.52 16.08 -9.63
N ILE A 304 29.14 17.29 -9.21
CA ILE A 304 28.90 18.42 -10.10
C ILE A 304 30.24 18.99 -10.59
N SER A 305 31.21 19.17 -9.70
CA SER A 305 32.56 19.64 -10.07
C SER A 305 33.27 18.61 -10.95
N ASP A 306 33.13 17.31 -10.69
CA ASP A 306 33.69 16.24 -11.50
C ASP A 306 33.03 16.14 -12.89
N ALA A 307 31.76 16.55 -13.01
CA ALA A 307 31.10 16.66 -14.32
C ALA A 307 31.62 17.82 -15.17
N CYS A 308 32.14 18.86 -14.51
CA CYS A 308 32.69 20.05 -15.14
C CYS A 308 34.24 20.05 -15.23
N ALA A 309 34.91 19.05 -14.64
CA ALA A 309 36.37 19.03 -14.53
C ALA A 309 37.06 19.09 -15.88
N GLY A 310 37.97 20.09 -16.06
CA GLY A 310 38.75 20.29 -17.29
C GLY A 310 38.00 20.95 -18.45
N TYR A 311 36.71 21.30 -18.28
CA TYR A 311 35.90 21.87 -19.38
C TYR A 311 35.23 23.18 -18.99
N LYS A 312 35.04 24.03 -20.01
CA LYS A 312 34.14 25.20 -19.94
C LYS A 312 32.79 24.76 -20.52
N MET A 313 31.76 24.69 -19.70
CA MET A 313 30.47 24.14 -20.11
C MET A 313 29.36 25.17 -20.04
N SER A 314 28.48 25.18 -21.03
CA SER A 314 27.18 25.87 -20.88
C SER A 314 26.33 25.22 -19.78
N LEU A 315 25.29 25.92 -19.31
CA LEU A 315 24.35 25.35 -18.33
C LEU A 315 23.74 24.04 -18.84
N ASN A 316 23.41 23.99 -20.13
CA ASN A 316 22.78 22.81 -20.73
C ASN A 316 23.75 21.62 -20.83
N ASP A 317 25.01 21.87 -21.24
CA ASP A 317 26.03 20.82 -21.32
C ASP A 317 26.36 20.27 -19.94
N LEU A 318 26.49 21.16 -18.93
CA LEU A 318 26.71 20.76 -17.55
C LEU A 318 25.52 19.96 -17.00
N PHE A 319 24.28 20.37 -17.31
CA PHE A 319 23.09 19.63 -16.97
C PHE A 319 23.13 18.19 -17.55
N VAL A 320 23.45 18.05 -18.83
CA VAL A 320 23.56 16.74 -19.50
C VAL A 320 24.65 15.88 -18.86
N ALA A 321 25.82 16.47 -18.59
CA ALA A 321 26.94 15.77 -17.96
C ALA A 321 26.61 15.31 -16.52
N VAL A 322 25.94 16.15 -15.73
CA VAL A 322 25.49 15.77 -14.37
C VAL A 322 24.41 14.70 -14.46
N LYS A 323 23.42 14.82 -15.37
CA LYS A 323 22.36 13.84 -15.56
C LYS A 323 22.90 12.46 -15.92
N ALA A 324 23.94 12.39 -16.76
CA ALA A 324 24.62 11.16 -17.09
C ALA A 324 25.28 10.46 -15.88
N LYS A 325 25.81 11.25 -14.93
CA LYS A 325 26.45 10.72 -13.70
C LYS A 325 25.45 10.29 -12.62
N VAL A 326 24.31 10.97 -12.50
CA VAL A 326 23.32 10.71 -11.42
C VAL A 326 22.17 9.80 -11.86
N GLY A 327 22.09 9.49 -13.15
CA GLY A 327 21.04 8.63 -13.72
C GLY A 327 19.75 9.36 -14.08
N ALA A 328 18.93 8.69 -14.90
CA ALA A 328 17.70 9.26 -15.46
C ALA A 328 16.60 9.51 -14.41
N SER A 329 16.66 8.87 -13.24
CA SER A 329 15.66 8.95 -12.17
C SER A 329 15.68 10.28 -11.40
N VAL A 330 16.76 11.07 -11.51
CA VAL A 330 16.87 12.36 -10.81
C VAL A 330 16.11 13.44 -11.58
N ALA A 331 15.15 14.09 -10.91
CA ALA A 331 14.36 15.16 -11.50
C ALA A 331 15.22 16.33 -11.98
N GLU A 332 14.95 16.86 -13.16
CA GLU A 332 15.69 17.95 -13.80
C GLU A 332 15.82 19.20 -12.89
N ALA A 333 14.73 19.57 -12.22
CA ALA A 333 14.73 20.66 -11.26
C ALA A 333 15.73 20.46 -10.10
N THR A 334 16.01 19.20 -9.70
CA THR A 334 17.00 18.87 -8.67
C THR A 334 18.41 19.09 -9.18
N ILE A 335 18.68 18.74 -10.44
CA ILE A 335 19.99 18.97 -11.07
C ILE A 335 20.27 20.47 -11.17
N TYR A 336 19.33 21.27 -11.69
CA TYR A 336 19.49 22.73 -11.79
C TYR A 336 19.73 23.40 -10.43
N ARG A 337 18.93 23.04 -9.41
CA ARG A 337 19.13 23.55 -8.04
C ARG A 337 20.49 23.15 -7.46
N SER A 338 20.98 21.96 -7.80
CA SER A 338 22.28 21.49 -7.33
C SER A 338 23.44 22.22 -8.00
N ILE A 339 23.33 22.51 -9.30
CA ILE A 339 24.30 23.36 -10.03
C ILE A 339 24.33 24.78 -9.42
N GLU A 340 23.17 25.39 -9.16
CA GLU A 340 23.06 26.69 -8.52
C GLU A 340 23.70 26.67 -7.11
N ARG A 341 23.43 25.65 -6.33
CA ARG A 341 24.03 25.48 -4.99
C ARG A 341 25.54 25.30 -5.06
N ALA A 342 26.07 24.49 -5.98
CA ALA A 342 27.49 24.28 -6.19
C ALA A 342 28.18 25.59 -6.59
N THR A 343 27.51 26.42 -7.38
CA THR A 343 27.99 27.75 -7.76
C THR A 343 28.03 28.71 -6.56
N LYS A 344 26.97 28.73 -5.72
CA LYS A 344 26.92 29.50 -4.48
C LYS A 344 27.98 29.03 -3.48
N ALA A 345 28.26 27.74 -3.41
CA ALA A 345 29.31 27.15 -2.56
C ALA A 345 30.72 27.30 -3.14
N LYS A 346 30.91 28.00 -4.26
CA LYS A 346 32.18 28.19 -4.97
C LYS A 346 32.83 26.86 -5.45
N ALA A 347 32.11 25.77 -5.49
CA ALA A 347 32.53 24.51 -6.12
C ALA A 347 32.51 24.60 -7.66
N LEU A 348 31.76 25.57 -8.21
CA LEU A 348 31.77 26.00 -9.59
C LEU A 348 31.96 27.51 -9.67
N ARG A 349 32.60 27.96 -10.76
CA ARG A 349 32.67 29.40 -11.15
C ARG A 349 31.78 29.59 -12.38
N PHE A 350 30.96 30.62 -12.36
CA PHE A 350 30.18 31.05 -13.51
C PHE A 350 30.76 32.35 -14.11
N ASP A 351 31.21 32.25 -15.36
CA ASP A 351 31.63 33.41 -16.11
C ASP A 351 30.41 34.07 -16.79
N LYS A 352 30.04 35.27 -16.31
CA LYS A 352 28.88 36.00 -16.85
C LYS A 352 29.05 36.47 -18.30
N LYS A 353 30.32 36.76 -18.75
CA LYS A 353 30.58 37.23 -20.10
C LYS A 353 30.47 36.08 -21.10
N LEU A 354 31.04 34.93 -20.77
CA LEU A 354 31.06 33.76 -21.64
C LEU A 354 29.87 32.86 -21.44
N LYS A 355 29.05 33.08 -20.38
CA LYS A 355 27.92 32.26 -19.97
C LYS A 355 28.28 30.76 -19.77
N VAL A 356 29.48 30.50 -19.22
CA VAL A 356 29.98 29.14 -18.97
C VAL A 356 30.32 28.90 -17.51
N TYR A 357 30.25 27.63 -17.12
CA TYR A 357 30.66 27.12 -15.81
C TYR A 357 32.04 26.46 -15.95
N THR A 358 32.86 26.63 -14.91
CA THR A 358 34.21 26.03 -14.78
C THR A 358 34.39 25.49 -13.37
N CYS A 359 35.20 24.43 -13.23
CA CYS A 359 35.61 23.91 -11.93
C CYS A 359 36.86 24.64 -11.45
N PRO A 360 36.89 25.21 -10.21
CA PRO A 360 38.04 25.93 -9.69
C PRO A 360 39.32 25.09 -9.56
N ASN A 361 39.19 23.77 -9.41
CA ASN A 361 40.30 22.83 -9.19
C ASN A 361 40.83 22.21 -10.50
N GLY A 362 40.47 22.73 -11.65
CA GLY A 362 40.82 22.21 -12.96
C GLY A 362 41.73 23.14 -13.80
N GLU A 363 42.52 23.98 -13.16
CA GLU A 363 43.63 24.64 -13.87
C GLU A 363 44.78 23.64 -13.99
N VAL A 364 44.90 23.01 -15.16
CA VAL A 364 46.11 22.44 -15.72
C VAL A 364 46.61 23.42 -16.75
#